data_d935c947da61b66a63e300e7e73e4270
#
_entry.id   d935c947da61b66a63e300e7e73e4270
#
_cell.length_a   1.000
_cell.length_b   1.000
_cell.length_c   1.000
_cell.angle_alpha   90.00
_cell.angle_beta   90.00
_cell.angle_gamma   90.00
#
_symmetry.space_group_name_H-M   'P 1'
#
loop_
_entity.id
_entity.type
_entity.pdbx_description
1 polymer ?
#
loop_
_entity_poly.entity_id
_entity_poly.type
_entity_poly.pdbx_seq_one_letter_code
_entity_poly.pdbx_strand_id
1 'polypeptide(L)'
;GKLLSQLIKKKVIFDFRQEDIDNNGQGAPLTPIFHNLLSKKINKQNQIQFPIGFINIGGISNITKVLRANGKIEENIEAFDSGPGNCLIDEWIRINSKKKFDNSGLIAQSGKIDQLTLNQAIDNFEIQSYDKSLDIKYFDTSFARGLSLEDGCATITNFTAYLIAKGIEYSNKDKSINIKYLICGGGRKNNFLINCIKDYLSNEINISL
;
A
#
# COMPACT_ATOMS: atom_id res chain seq x y z
N GLY A 1 -0.76 -14.21 -22.95
CA GLY A 1 -1.05 -13.15 -23.91
C GLY A 1 -1.53 -13.70 -25.25
N LYS A 2 -0.74 -14.53 -25.94
CA LYS A 2 -1.05 -15.04 -27.30
C LYS A 2 -2.38 -15.80 -27.35
N LEU A 3 -2.57 -16.80 -26.48
CA LEU A 3 -3.82 -17.58 -26.43
C LEU A 3 -5.04 -16.68 -26.17
N LEU A 4 -4.95 -15.76 -25.24
CA LEU A 4 -6.03 -14.83 -24.95
C LEU A 4 -6.37 -13.97 -26.19
N SER A 5 -5.36 -13.43 -26.88
CA SER A 5 -5.54 -12.63 -28.09
C SER A 5 -6.25 -13.41 -29.19
N GLN A 6 -5.92 -14.70 -29.36
CA GLN A 6 -6.58 -15.58 -30.32
C GLN A 6 -8.05 -15.84 -29.98
N LEU A 7 -8.34 -16.10 -28.68
CA LEU A 7 -9.69 -16.39 -28.21
C LEU A 7 -10.63 -15.19 -28.34
N ILE A 8 -10.19 -14.01 -27.93
CA ILE A 8 -11.01 -12.80 -27.93
C ILE A 8 -10.92 -12.00 -29.22
N LYS A 9 -10.04 -12.40 -30.17
CA LYS A 9 -9.77 -11.70 -31.45
C LYS A 9 -9.46 -10.20 -31.26
N LYS A 10 -8.70 -9.88 -30.20
CA LYS A 10 -8.27 -8.52 -29.87
C LYS A 10 -6.76 -8.50 -29.64
N LYS A 11 -6.14 -7.33 -29.86
CA LYS A 11 -4.75 -7.10 -29.46
C LYS A 11 -4.64 -7.19 -27.95
N VAL A 12 -3.69 -7.97 -27.44
CA VAL A 12 -3.38 -8.13 -26.02
C VAL A 12 -1.94 -7.71 -25.79
N ILE A 13 -1.74 -6.75 -24.92
CA ILE A 13 -0.42 -6.33 -24.43
C ILE A 13 -0.21 -7.05 -23.10
N PHE A 14 0.95 -7.67 -22.91
CA PHE A 14 1.24 -8.49 -21.73
C PHE A 14 2.74 -8.48 -21.45
N ASP A 15 3.11 -9.08 -20.32
CA ASP A 15 4.51 -9.28 -19.91
C ASP A 15 5.27 -7.98 -19.58
N PHE A 16 4.57 -7.07 -18.91
CA PHE A 16 5.12 -5.76 -18.54
C PHE A 16 6.31 -5.82 -17.57
N ARG A 17 6.48 -6.92 -16.83
CA ARG A 17 7.52 -7.08 -15.83
C ARG A 17 8.85 -7.57 -16.43
N GLN A 18 8.78 -8.31 -17.54
CA GLN A 18 9.93 -9.05 -18.06
C GLN A 18 11.05 -8.10 -18.51
N GLU A 19 10.70 -7.03 -19.21
CA GLU A 19 11.69 -6.06 -19.69
C GLU A 19 12.45 -5.38 -18.54
N ASP A 20 11.74 -5.06 -17.45
CA ASP A 20 12.36 -4.50 -16.25
C ASP A 20 13.31 -5.51 -15.58
N ILE A 21 12.89 -6.78 -15.48
CA ILE A 21 13.70 -7.87 -14.90
C ILE A 21 14.94 -8.12 -15.76
N ASP A 22 14.80 -8.14 -17.08
CA ASP A 22 15.90 -8.37 -18.03
C ASP A 22 16.94 -7.23 -17.96
N ASN A 23 16.53 -6.05 -17.51
CA ASN A 23 17.39 -4.90 -17.25
C ASN A 23 17.81 -4.76 -15.77
N ASN A 24 17.80 -5.85 -15.01
CA ASN A 24 18.17 -5.93 -13.58
C ASN A 24 17.22 -5.18 -12.63
N GLY A 25 15.99 -4.88 -13.06
CA GLY A 25 14.94 -4.38 -12.21
C GLY A 25 14.24 -5.51 -11.43
N GLN A 26 13.30 -5.14 -10.57
CA GLN A 26 12.52 -6.10 -9.76
C GLN A 26 11.18 -6.47 -10.41
N GLY A 27 10.82 -5.84 -11.51
CA GLY A 27 9.54 -6.01 -12.20
C GLY A 27 8.33 -5.47 -11.42
N ALA A 28 8.55 -4.85 -10.28
CA ALA A 28 7.54 -4.18 -9.46
C ALA A 28 8.22 -3.26 -8.42
N PRO A 29 7.54 -2.15 -8.02
CA PRO A 29 6.28 -1.64 -8.58
C PRO A 29 6.48 -0.94 -9.93
N LEU A 30 5.55 -1.10 -10.88
CA LEU A 30 5.58 -0.41 -12.20
C LEU A 30 4.80 0.90 -12.22
N THR A 31 3.92 1.11 -11.25
CA THR A 31 3.08 2.32 -11.13
C THR A 31 3.82 3.64 -10.87
N PRO A 32 5.05 3.67 -10.33
CA PRO A 32 5.75 4.93 -10.05
C PRO A 32 5.94 5.82 -11.28
N ILE A 33 6.14 5.24 -12.46
CA ILE A 33 6.25 5.99 -13.72
C ILE A 33 4.93 6.74 -14.01
N PHE A 34 3.80 6.08 -13.80
CA PHE A 34 2.48 6.70 -13.93
C PHE A 34 2.26 7.77 -12.87
N HIS A 35 2.68 7.54 -11.62
CA HIS A 35 2.59 8.51 -10.55
C HIS A 35 3.37 9.79 -10.87
N ASN A 36 4.53 9.68 -11.52
CA ASN A 36 5.29 10.84 -11.98
C ASN A 36 4.52 11.68 -13.02
N LEU A 37 3.83 11.04 -13.95
CA LEU A 37 2.98 11.74 -14.92
C LEU A 37 1.76 12.38 -14.24
N LEU A 38 1.14 11.65 -13.34
CA LEU A 38 -0.03 12.10 -12.59
C LEU A 38 0.31 13.29 -11.68
N SER A 39 1.47 13.27 -11.01
CA SER A 39 1.92 14.36 -10.14
C SER A 39 2.08 15.68 -10.90
N LYS A 40 2.61 15.62 -12.12
CA LYS A 40 2.72 16.81 -13.00
C LYS A 40 1.35 17.39 -13.37
N LYS A 41 0.37 16.53 -13.64
CA LYS A 41 -1.00 16.95 -13.92
C LYS A 41 -1.68 17.55 -12.68
N ILE A 42 -1.55 16.90 -11.53
CA ILE A 42 -2.12 17.35 -10.27
C ILE A 42 -1.51 18.70 -9.84
N ASN A 43 -0.20 18.84 -9.95
CA ASN A 43 0.48 20.10 -9.65
C ASN A 43 -0.08 21.26 -10.47
N LYS A 44 -0.28 21.05 -11.79
CA LYS A 44 -0.84 22.08 -12.68
C LYS A 44 -2.30 22.44 -12.35
N GLN A 45 -3.12 21.42 -12.01
CA GLN A 45 -4.56 21.60 -11.80
C GLN A 45 -4.91 22.07 -10.40
N ASN A 46 -4.26 21.50 -9.38
CA ASN A 46 -4.62 21.66 -7.97
C ASN A 46 -3.60 22.46 -7.18
N GLN A 47 -2.55 22.97 -7.84
CA GLN A 47 -1.47 23.75 -7.23
C GLN A 47 -0.78 23.03 -6.05
N ILE A 48 -0.79 21.68 -6.04
CA ILE A 48 -0.06 20.91 -5.04
C ILE A 48 1.42 20.99 -5.36
N GLN A 49 2.20 21.44 -4.41
CA GLN A 49 3.64 21.59 -4.58
C GLN A 49 4.38 20.25 -4.41
N PHE A 50 5.50 20.12 -5.08
CA PHE A 50 6.42 18.99 -4.90
C PHE A 50 7.23 19.14 -3.60
N PRO A 51 7.61 18.02 -2.98
CA PRO A 51 7.36 16.65 -3.42
C PRO A 51 5.91 16.19 -3.19
N ILE A 52 5.44 15.25 -4.04
CA ILE A 52 4.10 14.66 -3.94
C ILE A 52 4.26 13.17 -3.68
N GLY A 53 3.61 12.65 -2.65
CA GLY A 53 3.57 11.25 -2.30
C GLY A 53 2.30 10.56 -2.82
N PHE A 54 2.42 9.28 -3.17
CA PHE A 54 1.30 8.39 -3.47
C PHE A 54 1.41 7.15 -2.59
N ILE A 55 0.32 6.79 -1.91
CA ILE A 55 0.19 5.58 -1.12
C ILE A 55 -0.81 4.69 -1.85
N ASN A 56 -0.32 3.69 -2.56
CA ASN A 56 -1.18 2.74 -3.26
C ASN A 56 -1.45 1.53 -2.38
N ILE A 57 -2.69 1.36 -1.91
CA ILE A 57 -3.12 0.25 -1.07
C ILE A 57 -3.84 -0.77 -1.95
N GLY A 58 -3.06 -1.71 -2.50
CA GLY A 58 -3.51 -2.88 -3.23
C GLY A 58 -3.54 -4.13 -2.36
N GLY A 59 -3.18 -5.29 -2.89
CA GLY A 59 -2.86 -6.50 -2.10
C GLY A 59 -1.63 -6.26 -1.22
N ILE A 60 -0.57 -5.77 -1.83
CA ILE A 60 0.60 -5.14 -1.18
C ILE A 60 0.38 -3.63 -1.22
N SER A 61 0.85 -2.92 -0.22
CA SER A 61 0.91 -1.46 -0.23
C SER A 61 2.28 -0.98 -0.68
N ASN A 62 2.29 0.07 -1.50
CA ASN A 62 3.53 0.71 -1.94
C ASN A 62 3.42 2.23 -1.86
N ILE A 63 4.58 2.85 -1.68
CA ILE A 63 4.71 4.30 -1.59
C ILE A 63 5.57 4.77 -2.75
N THR A 64 5.12 5.83 -3.41
CA THR A 64 5.88 6.54 -4.43
C THR A 64 6.01 7.99 -4.00
N LYS A 65 7.23 8.53 -3.98
CA LYS A 65 7.49 9.95 -3.77
C LYS A 65 8.07 10.53 -5.05
N VAL A 66 7.45 11.56 -5.58
CA VAL A 66 7.92 12.32 -6.73
C VAL A 66 8.50 13.63 -6.23
N LEU A 67 9.78 13.86 -6.48
CA LEU A 67 10.55 14.93 -5.84
C LEU A 67 10.29 16.31 -6.47
N ARG A 68 10.11 16.38 -7.80
CA ARG A 68 10.00 17.63 -8.55
C ARG A 68 9.25 17.46 -9.88
N ALA A 69 8.80 18.56 -10.45
CA ALA A 69 8.06 18.55 -11.73
C ALA A 69 8.91 18.12 -12.92
N ASN A 70 10.19 18.47 -12.94
CA ASN A 70 11.12 18.22 -14.03
C ASN A 70 12.33 17.43 -13.52
N GLY A 71 12.90 16.60 -14.37
CA GLY A 71 14.04 15.76 -14.06
C GLY A 71 13.97 14.42 -14.79
N LYS A 72 15.08 13.71 -14.83
CA LYS A 72 15.09 12.33 -15.28
C LYS A 72 14.28 11.48 -14.32
N ILE A 73 13.58 10.46 -14.83
CA ILE A 73 12.68 9.64 -14.02
C ILE A 73 13.44 8.96 -12.89
N GLU A 74 14.61 8.40 -13.17
CA GLU A 74 15.46 7.65 -12.24
C GLU A 74 15.92 8.49 -11.05
N GLU A 75 16.08 9.81 -11.22
CA GLU A 75 16.52 10.74 -10.19
C GLU A 75 15.36 11.43 -9.48
N ASN A 76 14.12 11.22 -9.96
CA ASN A 76 12.95 11.99 -9.56
C ASN A 76 11.92 11.18 -8.79
N ILE A 77 12.09 9.87 -8.71
CA ILE A 77 11.14 8.96 -8.09
C ILE A 77 11.84 8.13 -7.02
N GLU A 78 11.29 8.14 -5.83
CA GLU A 78 11.58 7.15 -4.80
C GLU A 78 10.33 6.27 -4.68
N ALA A 79 10.48 4.94 -4.77
CA ALA A 79 9.35 4.02 -4.70
C ALA A 79 9.75 2.70 -4.03
N PHE A 80 8.88 2.18 -3.18
CA PHE A 80 9.11 0.93 -2.46
C PHE A 80 7.80 0.34 -1.94
N ASP A 81 7.81 -0.96 -1.66
CA ASP A 81 6.71 -1.64 -0.98
C ASP A 81 6.79 -1.37 0.53
N SER A 82 5.69 -0.95 1.13
CA SER A 82 5.64 -0.56 2.55
C SER A 82 5.12 -1.66 3.47
N GLY A 83 4.56 -2.72 2.92
CA GLY A 83 3.99 -3.83 3.70
C GLY A 83 2.75 -4.44 3.04
N PRO A 84 1.98 -5.25 3.78
CA PRO A 84 0.70 -5.72 3.31
C PRO A 84 -0.24 -4.54 3.07
N GLY A 85 -1.08 -4.68 2.06
CA GLY A 85 -2.24 -3.82 1.87
C GLY A 85 -3.51 -4.54 2.32
N ASN A 86 -4.40 -4.85 1.36
CA ASN A 86 -5.62 -5.58 1.70
C ASN A 86 -5.41 -7.10 1.81
N CYS A 87 -4.24 -7.65 1.44
CA CYS A 87 -4.07 -9.11 1.32
C CYS A 87 -4.40 -9.86 2.61
N LEU A 88 -3.89 -9.41 3.77
CA LEU A 88 -4.16 -10.04 5.06
C LEU A 88 -5.62 -9.88 5.49
N ILE A 89 -6.18 -8.68 5.32
CA ILE A 89 -7.58 -8.38 5.66
C ILE A 89 -8.51 -9.26 4.84
N ASP A 90 -8.28 -9.31 3.52
CA ASP A 90 -9.10 -10.12 2.61
C ASP A 90 -8.94 -11.62 2.88
N GLU A 91 -7.74 -12.09 3.22
CA GLU A 91 -7.48 -13.47 3.59
C GLU A 91 -8.26 -13.85 4.86
N TRP A 92 -8.15 -13.04 5.93
CA TRP A 92 -8.88 -13.25 7.17
C TRP A 92 -10.39 -13.34 6.95
N ILE A 93 -10.95 -12.43 6.16
CA ILE A 93 -12.38 -12.41 5.83
C ILE A 93 -12.79 -13.65 5.07
N ARG A 94 -12.00 -14.11 4.10
CA ARG A 94 -12.29 -15.32 3.32
C ARG A 94 -12.21 -16.61 4.14
N ILE A 95 -11.29 -16.68 5.09
CA ILE A 95 -11.14 -17.87 5.94
C ILE A 95 -12.27 -17.94 6.97
N ASN A 96 -12.67 -16.80 7.55
CA ASN A 96 -13.58 -16.78 8.69
C ASN A 96 -15.03 -16.39 8.31
N SER A 97 -15.33 -16.15 7.02
CA SER A 97 -16.67 -15.81 6.58
C SER A 97 -16.93 -16.22 5.12
N LYS A 98 -18.15 -16.02 4.65
CA LYS A 98 -18.53 -16.20 3.23
C LYS A 98 -18.27 -14.93 2.38
N LYS A 99 -17.73 -13.88 2.98
CA LYS A 99 -17.43 -12.61 2.30
C LYS A 99 -16.05 -12.69 1.63
N LYS A 100 -15.82 -11.84 0.64
CA LYS A 100 -14.54 -11.77 -0.09
C LYS A 100 -13.57 -10.75 0.49
N PHE A 101 -14.10 -9.70 1.13
CA PHE A 101 -13.35 -8.58 1.70
C PHE A 101 -14.20 -7.83 2.73
N ASP A 102 -13.58 -6.98 3.54
CA ASP A 102 -14.25 -6.08 4.47
C ASP A 102 -14.72 -4.80 3.75
N ASN A 103 -16.00 -4.72 3.43
CA ASN A 103 -16.55 -3.56 2.73
C ASN A 103 -16.51 -2.31 3.61
N SER A 104 -15.79 -1.30 3.17
CA SER A 104 -15.60 -0.02 3.86
C SER A 104 -14.99 -0.11 5.28
N GLY A 105 -14.47 -1.28 5.67
CA GLY A 105 -13.91 -1.51 7.00
C GLY A 105 -14.95 -1.75 8.08
N LEU A 106 -16.18 -2.12 7.72
CA LEU A 106 -17.30 -2.25 8.67
C LEU A 106 -17.15 -3.43 9.63
N ILE A 107 -16.52 -4.54 9.19
CA ILE A 107 -16.27 -5.70 10.06
C ILE A 107 -15.19 -5.33 11.07
N ALA A 108 -14.08 -4.77 10.62
CA ALA A 108 -13.02 -4.29 11.50
C ALA A 108 -13.54 -3.24 12.51
N GLN A 109 -14.38 -2.32 12.05
CA GLN A 109 -14.98 -1.28 12.89
C GLN A 109 -15.88 -1.84 14.01
N SER A 110 -16.50 -3.01 13.80
CA SER A 110 -17.35 -3.67 14.82
C SER A 110 -16.56 -4.50 15.84
N GLY A 111 -15.29 -4.78 15.57
CA GLY A 111 -14.40 -5.53 16.44
C GLY A 111 -13.59 -4.63 17.38
N LYS A 112 -12.89 -5.30 18.29
CA LYS A 112 -11.91 -4.68 19.20
C LYS A 112 -10.51 -5.13 18.80
N ILE A 113 -9.57 -4.20 18.80
CA ILE A 113 -8.16 -4.51 18.59
C ILE A 113 -7.64 -5.29 19.78
N ASP A 114 -7.16 -6.51 19.57
CA ASP A 114 -6.42 -7.24 20.59
C ASP A 114 -4.98 -6.72 20.65
N GLN A 115 -4.71 -5.91 21.66
CA GLN A 115 -3.45 -5.19 21.77
C GLN A 115 -2.26 -6.12 21.99
N LEU A 116 -2.45 -7.25 22.70
CA LEU A 116 -1.38 -8.22 22.93
C LEU A 116 -0.96 -8.89 21.61
N THR A 117 -1.94 -9.39 20.88
CA THR A 117 -1.72 -10.01 19.54
C THR A 117 -1.12 -9.02 18.57
N LEU A 118 -1.59 -7.77 18.56
CA LEU A 118 -1.04 -6.71 17.70
C LEU A 118 0.44 -6.45 18.01
N ASN A 119 0.79 -6.26 19.28
CA ASN A 119 2.17 -5.97 19.69
C ASN A 119 3.08 -7.15 19.32
N GLN A 120 2.66 -8.39 19.59
CA GLN A 120 3.42 -9.58 19.20
C GLN A 120 3.61 -9.67 17.68
N ALA A 121 2.59 -9.33 16.89
CA ALA A 121 2.72 -9.31 15.43
C ALA A 121 3.73 -8.24 14.96
N ILE A 122 3.70 -7.07 15.57
CA ILE A 122 4.65 -5.97 15.28
C ILE A 122 6.07 -6.38 15.66
N ASP A 123 6.28 -6.92 16.86
CA ASP A 123 7.60 -7.33 17.35
C ASP A 123 8.23 -8.47 16.53
N ASN A 124 7.39 -9.36 16.00
CA ASN A 124 7.83 -10.48 15.18
C ASN A 124 8.01 -10.12 13.70
N PHE A 125 7.55 -8.93 13.28
CA PHE A 125 7.64 -8.51 11.89
C PHE A 125 8.72 -7.47 11.71
N GLU A 126 9.87 -7.89 11.17
CA GLU A 126 10.94 -6.99 10.76
C GLU A 126 10.86 -6.72 9.26
N ILE A 127 10.61 -5.47 8.88
CA ILE A 127 10.94 -5.00 7.54
C ILE A 127 12.46 -4.82 7.48
N GLN A 128 13.15 -5.85 6.98
CA GLN A 128 14.61 -5.85 6.91
C GLN A 128 15.16 -4.72 6.01
N SER A 129 14.43 -4.36 4.97
CA SER A 129 14.79 -3.29 4.03
C SER A 129 13.60 -2.95 3.15
N TYR A 130 13.46 -1.66 2.81
CA TYR A 130 12.51 -1.20 1.79
C TYR A 130 13.07 -1.33 0.35
N ASP A 131 14.26 -1.92 0.18
CA ASP A 131 14.91 -2.03 -1.14
C ASP A 131 14.43 -3.23 -1.95
N LYS A 132 13.63 -4.12 -1.34
CA LYS A 132 13.12 -5.33 -2.00
C LYS A 132 11.61 -5.29 -2.16
N SER A 133 11.14 -5.72 -3.33
CA SER A 133 9.71 -5.96 -3.56
C SER A 133 9.19 -7.05 -2.65
N LEU A 134 7.97 -6.86 -2.13
CA LEU A 134 7.30 -7.80 -1.24
C LEU A 134 6.35 -8.70 -2.03
N ASP A 135 6.26 -9.98 -1.61
CA ASP A 135 5.26 -10.93 -2.12
C ASP A 135 4.21 -11.17 -1.02
N ILE A 136 2.97 -11.38 -1.41
CA ILE A 136 1.86 -11.75 -0.50
C ILE A 136 2.22 -12.98 0.36
N LYS A 137 3.03 -13.89 -0.16
CA LYS A 137 3.50 -15.10 0.53
C LYS A 137 4.35 -14.84 1.78
N TYR A 138 4.86 -13.61 1.95
CA TYR A 138 5.62 -13.23 3.15
C TYR A 138 4.73 -12.91 4.34
N PHE A 139 3.42 -12.87 4.13
CA PHE A 139 2.44 -12.49 5.13
C PHE A 139 1.42 -13.59 5.34
N ASP A 140 1.03 -13.82 6.57
CA ASP A 140 -0.05 -14.72 6.92
C ASP A 140 -0.86 -14.16 8.11
N THR A 141 -2.05 -14.70 8.29
CA THR A 141 -2.99 -14.26 9.32
C THR A 141 -2.93 -15.10 10.61
N SER A 142 -1.92 -15.98 10.74
CA SER A 142 -1.83 -16.96 11.82
C SER A 142 -1.73 -16.33 13.20
N PHE A 143 -1.15 -15.14 13.31
CA PHE A 143 -1.03 -14.41 14.58
C PHE A 143 -2.39 -14.03 15.18
N ALA A 144 -3.43 -13.87 14.36
CA ALA A 144 -4.79 -13.55 14.81
C ALA A 144 -5.65 -14.78 15.11
N ARG A 145 -5.07 -16.00 15.03
CA ARG A 145 -5.79 -17.24 15.25
C ARG A 145 -6.39 -17.26 16.67
N GLY A 146 -7.68 -17.61 16.75
CA GLY A 146 -8.41 -17.68 18.02
C GLY A 146 -9.21 -16.43 18.35
N LEU A 147 -8.99 -15.34 17.62
CA LEU A 147 -9.84 -14.15 17.73
C LEU A 147 -11.18 -14.36 16.99
N SER A 148 -12.20 -13.59 17.38
CA SER A 148 -13.45 -13.51 16.62
C SER A 148 -13.20 -12.96 15.20
N LEU A 149 -14.18 -13.13 14.28
CA LEU A 149 -14.07 -12.54 12.94
C LEU A 149 -13.81 -11.04 13.01
N GLU A 150 -14.54 -10.34 13.87
CA GLU A 150 -14.52 -8.90 14.01
C GLU A 150 -13.22 -8.43 14.68
N ASP A 151 -12.84 -9.06 15.80
CA ASP A 151 -11.63 -8.67 16.55
C ASP A 151 -10.35 -8.99 15.76
N GLY A 152 -10.30 -10.14 15.09
CA GLY A 152 -9.20 -10.47 14.21
C GLY A 152 -9.11 -9.53 13.01
N CYS A 153 -10.25 -9.16 12.41
CA CYS A 153 -10.26 -8.18 11.33
C CYS A 153 -9.76 -6.80 11.81
N ALA A 154 -10.19 -6.34 12.99
CA ALA A 154 -9.73 -5.08 13.59
C ALA A 154 -8.23 -5.10 13.87
N THR A 155 -7.72 -6.19 14.46
CA THR A 155 -6.31 -6.36 14.82
C THR A 155 -5.41 -6.42 13.58
N ILE A 156 -5.79 -7.20 12.56
CA ILE A 156 -5.06 -7.31 11.29
C ILE A 156 -5.07 -5.99 10.53
N THR A 157 -6.21 -5.28 10.52
CA THR A 157 -6.31 -3.97 9.86
C THR A 157 -5.40 -2.96 10.55
N ASN A 158 -5.32 -2.99 11.89
CA ASN A 158 -4.45 -2.11 12.65
C ASN A 158 -2.97 -2.44 12.42
N PHE A 159 -2.60 -3.72 12.37
CA PHE A 159 -1.25 -4.16 11.99
C PHE A 159 -0.86 -3.66 10.58
N THR A 160 -1.75 -3.81 9.61
CA THR A 160 -1.56 -3.30 8.24
C THR A 160 -1.36 -1.78 8.25
N ALA A 161 -2.19 -1.04 9.01
CA ALA A 161 -2.09 0.41 9.14
C ALA A 161 -0.74 0.85 9.74
N TYR A 162 -0.27 0.15 10.78
CA TYR A 162 1.02 0.39 11.41
C TYR A 162 2.17 0.30 10.39
N LEU A 163 2.20 -0.77 9.60
CA LEU A 163 3.27 -0.97 8.61
C LEU A 163 3.23 0.08 7.49
N ILE A 164 2.04 0.46 7.03
CA ILE A 164 1.89 1.54 6.05
C ILE A 164 2.38 2.87 6.65
N ALA A 165 2.02 3.18 7.89
CA ALA A 165 2.47 4.39 8.58
C ALA A 165 4.00 4.42 8.73
N LYS A 166 4.63 3.29 9.08
CA LYS A 166 6.10 3.17 9.11
C LYS A 166 6.74 3.44 7.75
N GLY A 167 6.15 2.95 6.67
CA GLY A 167 6.60 3.25 5.32
C GLY A 167 6.50 4.74 4.98
N ILE A 168 5.42 5.41 5.41
CA ILE A 168 5.24 6.86 5.23
C ILE A 168 6.29 7.64 6.02
N GLU A 169 6.54 7.28 7.28
CA GLU A 169 7.60 7.87 8.10
C GLU A 169 8.98 7.69 7.46
N TYR A 170 9.26 6.49 6.91
CA TYR A 170 10.50 6.24 6.18
C TYR A 170 10.64 7.13 4.94
N SER A 171 9.57 7.29 4.17
CA SER A 171 9.56 8.19 3.00
C SER A 171 9.73 9.66 3.40
N ASN A 172 9.31 10.04 4.62
CA ASN A 172 9.35 11.42 5.14
C ASN A 172 10.50 11.63 6.15
N LYS A 173 11.65 11.00 5.93
CA LYS A 173 12.82 11.11 6.84
C LYS A 173 13.29 12.56 7.02
N ASP A 174 13.23 13.35 5.97
CA ASP A 174 13.52 14.79 6.04
C ASP A 174 12.25 15.55 6.43
N LYS A 175 12.08 15.75 7.73
CA LYS A 175 10.93 16.47 8.30
C LYS A 175 10.86 17.95 7.92
N SER A 176 11.93 18.51 7.33
CA SER A 176 11.91 19.90 6.83
C SER A 176 11.06 20.04 5.57
N ILE A 177 10.74 18.94 4.91
CA ILE A 177 9.99 18.91 3.66
C ILE A 177 8.55 18.47 3.94
N ASN A 178 7.60 19.34 3.68
CA ASN A 178 6.17 19.00 3.79
C ASN A 178 5.73 18.22 2.55
N ILE A 179 5.45 16.93 2.70
CA ILE A 179 4.98 16.06 1.62
C ILE A 179 3.47 15.87 1.75
N LYS A 180 2.74 16.14 0.68
CA LYS A 180 1.33 15.76 0.59
C LYS A 180 1.20 14.37 -0.01
N TYR A 181 0.63 13.43 0.75
CA TYR A 181 0.38 12.07 0.30
C TYR A 181 -1.05 11.91 -0.20
N LEU A 182 -1.20 11.30 -1.37
CA LEU A 182 -2.47 10.95 -1.99
C LEU A 182 -2.68 9.44 -1.90
N ILE A 183 -3.78 9.01 -1.30
CA ILE A 183 -4.10 7.59 -1.17
C ILE A 183 -4.82 7.10 -2.43
N CYS A 184 -4.36 5.99 -2.98
CA CYS A 184 -4.94 5.31 -4.12
C CYS A 184 -5.07 3.80 -3.90
N GLY A 185 -5.50 3.06 -4.91
CA GLY A 185 -5.77 1.63 -4.79
C GLY A 185 -7.13 1.31 -4.16
N GLY A 186 -7.43 0.02 -4.00
CA GLY A 186 -8.70 -0.46 -3.45
C GLY A 186 -8.88 -0.11 -1.98
N GLY A 187 -7.80 -0.17 -1.21
CA GLY A 187 -7.78 0.08 0.23
C GLY A 187 -8.20 1.50 0.64
N ARG A 188 -8.13 2.49 -0.28
CA ARG A 188 -8.65 3.84 0.00
C ARG A 188 -10.13 3.87 0.38
N LYS A 189 -10.88 2.81 0.05
CA LYS A 189 -12.30 2.67 0.38
C LYS A 189 -12.56 2.06 1.77
N ASN A 190 -11.53 1.54 2.41
CA ASN A 190 -11.61 1.00 3.77
C ASN A 190 -11.39 2.15 4.78
N ASN A 191 -12.48 2.75 5.23
CA ASN A 191 -12.43 3.91 6.12
C ASN A 191 -11.75 3.59 7.46
N PHE A 192 -11.94 2.38 7.98
CA PHE A 192 -11.31 1.96 9.23
C PHE A 192 -9.78 1.91 9.07
N LEU A 193 -9.28 1.28 8.00
CA LEU A 193 -7.86 1.26 7.67
C LEU A 193 -7.27 2.67 7.55
N ILE A 194 -7.96 3.56 6.82
CA ILE A 194 -7.48 4.94 6.64
C ILE A 194 -7.40 5.69 7.95
N ASN A 195 -8.38 5.52 8.84
CA ASN A 195 -8.35 6.14 10.17
C ASN A 195 -7.20 5.59 11.01
N CYS A 196 -7.02 4.26 11.06
CA CYS A 196 -5.89 3.64 11.76
C CYS A 196 -4.53 4.15 11.25
N ILE A 197 -4.37 4.32 9.92
CA ILE A 197 -3.13 4.90 9.36
C ILE A 197 -2.91 6.32 9.90
N LYS A 198 -3.96 7.15 9.93
CA LYS A 198 -3.88 8.52 10.44
C LYS A 198 -3.54 8.57 11.92
N ASP A 199 -4.08 7.64 12.72
CA ASP A 199 -3.83 7.56 14.16
C ASP A 199 -2.37 7.25 14.50
N TYR A 200 -1.66 6.52 13.61
CA TYR A 200 -0.22 6.25 13.77
C TYR A 200 0.67 7.40 13.31
N LEU A 201 0.17 8.31 12.50
CA LEU A 201 0.98 9.39 11.94
C LEU A 201 0.94 10.64 12.81
N SER A 202 2.04 11.39 12.83
CA SER A 202 2.05 12.72 13.42
C SER A 202 1.13 13.66 12.65
N ASN A 203 0.56 14.67 13.34
CA ASN A 203 -0.30 15.69 12.74
C ASN A 203 0.38 16.52 11.62
N GLU A 204 1.71 16.40 11.49
CA GLU A 204 2.49 17.09 10.46
C GLU A 204 2.41 16.41 9.09
N ILE A 205 1.99 15.14 9.03
CA ILE A 205 1.91 14.38 7.78
C ILE A 205 0.52 14.56 7.15
N ASN A 206 0.49 15.20 5.99
CA ASN A 206 -0.75 15.50 5.28
C ASN A 206 -1.14 14.36 4.34
N ILE A 207 -2.22 13.64 4.68
CA ILE A 207 -2.79 12.56 3.87
C ILE A 207 -4.17 12.96 3.36
N SER A 208 -4.42 12.76 2.06
CA SER A 208 -5.73 12.98 1.43
C SER A 208 -6.11 11.85 0.49
N LEU A 209 -7.42 11.68 0.29
CA LEU A 209 -8.03 10.78 -0.69
C LEU A 209 -8.05 11.43 -2.08
#